data_16d20f0438b135d5b5003c7902daa81a
#
_entry.id   16d20f0438b135d5b5003c7902daa81a
#
_cell.length_a   1.000
_cell.length_b   1.000
_cell.length_c   1.000
_cell.angle_alpha   90.00
_cell.angle_beta   90.00
_cell.angle_gamma   90.00
#
_symmetry.space_group_name_H-M   'P 1'
#
loop_
_entity.id
_entity.type
_entity.pdbx_description
1 polymer ?
#
loop_
_entity_poly.entity_id
_entity_poly.type
_entity_poly.pdbx_seq_one_letter_code
_entity_poly.pdbx_strand_id
1 'polypeptide(L)'
;MIEYLRQLFEYDDWANRRTIDALAANYSDKSRRILVHILTTKQEYFDRFQGKDSTGFDFWPDLDLEGCRGLADATNENFRKLLLESDESGLDRIAPYKTSEGVPHENNYRDLLMHVLIHSSIHRGNIVLKMREEGLEPPRVDYILYLREGA
;
A
#
# COMPACT_ATOMS: atom_id res chain seq x y z
N MET A 1 -17.79 -3.10 8.78
CA MET A 1 -16.53 -3.45 8.10
C MET A 1 -16.02 -2.32 7.23
N ILE A 2 -16.85 -1.73 6.35
CA ILE A 2 -16.40 -0.69 5.40
C ILE A 2 -15.79 0.54 6.09
N GLU A 3 -16.40 1.05 7.16
CA GLU A 3 -15.86 2.20 7.91
C GLU A 3 -14.49 1.90 8.52
N TYR A 4 -14.31 0.66 9.01
CA TYR A 4 -13.02 0.26 9.56
C TYR A 4 -11.94 0.12 8.46
N LEU A 5 -12.32 -0.38 7.28
CA LEU A 5 -11.42 -0.39 6.13
C LEU A 5 -11.00 1.02 5.70
N ARG A 6 -11.94 1.99 5.68
CA ARG A 6 -11.61 3.40 5.41
C ARG A 6 -10.54 3.91 6.38
N GLN A 7 -10.73 3.71 7.66
CA GLN A 7 -9.75 4.10 8.69
C GLN A 7 -8.39 3.40 8.50
N LEU A 8 -8.38 2.12 8.15
CA LEU A 8 -7.14 1.37 7.92
C LEU A 8 -6.40 1.85 6.67
N PHE A 9 -7.11 2.25 5.61
CA PHE A 9 -6.48 2.84 4.42
C PHE A 9 -5.93 4.25 4.68
N GLU A 10 -6.57 5.04 5.53
CA GLU A 10 -6.03 6.33 6.01
C GLU A 10 -4.76 6.12 6.84
N TYR A 11 -4.76 5.13 7.73
CA TYR A 11 -3.55 4.75 8.45
C TYR A 11 -2.43 4.27 7.50
N ASP A 12 -2.75 3.46 6.51
CA ASP A 12 -1.77 2.97 5.53
C ASP A 12 -1.10 4.13 4.77
N ASP A 13 -1.88 5.11 4.33
CA ASP A 13 -1.36 6.32 3.69
C ASP A 13 -0.48 7.14 4.64
N TRP A 14 -0.93 7.38 5.86
CA TRP A 14 -0.15 8.06 6.89
C TRP A 14 1.20 7.36 7.15
N ALA A 15 1.20 6.05 7.27
CA ALA A 15 2.39 5.25 7.51
C ALA A 15 3.36 5.29 6.31
N ASN A 16 2.85 5.23 5.09
CA ASN A 16 3.65 5.34 3.87
C ASN A 16 4.28 6.73 3.75
N ARG A 17 3.57 7.81 4.05
CA ARG A 17 4.12 9.18 4.04
C ARG A 17 5.21 9.37 5.08
N ARG A 18 5.03 8.86 6.29
CA ARG A 18 6.08 8.88 7.33
C ARG A 18 7.32 8.08 6.90
N THR A 19 7.13 7.00 6.17
CA THR A 19 8.24 6.22 5.61
C THR A 19 8.99 7.01 4.53
N ILE A 20 8.28 7.70 3.65
CA ILE A 20 8.90 8.61 2.66
C ILE A 20 9.71 9.70 3.35
N ASP A 21 9.14 10.34 4.38
CA ASP A 21 9.80 11.43 5.12
C ASP A 21 11.05 10.93 5.86
N ALA A 22 10.99 9.74 6.47
CA ALA A 22 12.15 9.11 7.10
C ALA A 22 13.26 8.83 6.10
N LEU A 23 12.94 8.33 4.91
CA LEU A 23 13.90 8.07 3.83
C LEU A 23 14.44 9.37 3.22
N ALA A 24 13.68 10.45 3.20
CA ALA A 24 14.16 11.76 2.78
C ALA A 24 15.19 12.34 3.78
N ALA A 25 15.01 12.08 5.08
CA ALA A 25 15.93 12.50 6.13
C ALA A 25 17.17 11.59 6.25
N ASN A 26 16.99 10.27 6.07
CA ASN A 26 18.00 9.23 6.23
C ASN A 26 17.88 8.21 5.09
N TYR A 27 18.53 8.50 3.96
CA TYR A 27 18.35 7.70 2.75
C TYR A 27 18.90 6.28 2.87
N SER A 28 18.10 5.32 2.45
CA SER A 28 18.44 3.91 2.28
C SER A 28 17.91 3.44 0.93
N ASP A 29 18.80 3.05 0.02
CA ASP A 29 18.39 2.57 -1.31
C ASP A 29 17.57 1.27 -1.22
N LYS A 30 17.98 0.35 -0.34
CA LYS A 30 17.27 -0.90 -0.13
C LYS A 30 15.84 -0.66 0.40
N SER A 31 15.70 0.24 1.36
CA SER A 31 14.40 0.61 1.95
C SER A 31 13.53 1.37 0.95
N ARG A 32 14.10 2.25 0.13
CA ARG A 32 13.41 2.92 -0.96
C ARG A 32 12.79 1.90 -1.93
N ARG A 33 13.54 0.90 -2.35
CA ARG A 33 13.06 -0.16 -3.25
C ARG A 33 11.89 -0.94 -2.65
N ILE A 34 11.93 -1.22 -1.35
CA ILE A 34 10.81 -1.87 -0.65
C ILE A 34 9.58 -0.94 -0.63
N LEU A 35 9.76 0.35 -0.37
CA LEU A 35 8.68 1.33 -0.40
C LEU A 35 8.05 1.42 -1.80
N VAL A 36 8.85 1.45 -2.86
CA VAL A 36 8.37 1.41 -4.24
C VAL A 36 7.50 0.18 -4.46
N HIS A 37 7.93 -0.98 -3.99
CA HIS A 37 7.16 -2.22 -4.08
C HIS A 37 5.81 -2.12 -3.35
N ILE A 38 5.77 -1.54 -2.14
CA ILE A 38 4.51 -1.32 -1.40
C ILE A 38 3.53 -0.50 -2.25
N LEU A 39 3.98 0.66 -2.74
CA LEU A 39 3.13 1.61 -3.47
C LEU A 39 2.70 1.05 -4.84
N THR A 40 3.61 0.39 -5.54
CA THR A 40 3.35 -0.23 -6.83
C THR A 40 2.35 -1.39 -6.70
N THR A 41 2.49 -2.22 -5.67
CA THR A 41 1.52 -3.29 -5.38
C THR A 41 0.15 -2.71 -5.07
N LYS A 42 0.08 -1.64 -4.28
CA LYS A 42 -1.17 -0.94 -3.99
C LYS A 42 -1.85 -0.44 -5.28
N GLN A 43 -1.10 0.16 -6.21
CA GLN A 43 -1.60 0.57 -7.52
C GLN A 43 -2.11 -0.61 -8.33
N GLU A 44 -1.35 -1.70 -8.38
CA GLU A 44 -1.73 -2.90 -9.12
C GLU A 44 -3.04 -3.52 -8.62
N TYR A 45 -3.22 -3.60 -7.30
CA TYR A 45 -4.48 -4.10 -6.74
C TYR A 45 -5.65 -3.17 -7.06
N PHE A 46 -5.44 -1.84 -7.07
CA PHE A 46 -6.46 -0.91 -7.56
C PHE A 46 -6.83 -1.21 -9.01
N ASP A 47 -5.84 -1.42 -9.88
CA ASP A 47 -6.05 -1.77 -11.28
C ASP A 47 -6.84 -3.08 -11.44
N ARG A 48 -6.61 -4.07 -10.58
CA ARG A 48 -7.41 -5.30 -10.53
C ARG A 48 -8.88 -5.04 -10.19
N PHE A 49 -9.17 -4.13 -9.25
CA PHE A 49 -10.54 -3.69 -8.97
C PHE A 49 -11.20 -3.00 -10.18
N GLN A 50 -10.42 -2.42 -11.09
CA GLN A 50 -10.89 -1.83 -12.34
C GLN A 50 -10.96 -2.85 -13.50
N GLY A 51 -10.66 -4.11 -13.25
CA GLY A 51 -10.68 -5.17 -14.25
C GLY A 51 -9.52 -5.15 -15.24
N LYS A 52 -8.43 -4.45 -14.94
CA LYS A 52 -7.24 -4.44 -15.79
C LYS A 52 -6.47 -5.75 -15.69
N ASP A 53 -5.84 -6.17 -16.79
CA ASP A 53 -4.98 -7.35 -16.84
C ASP A 53 -3.60 -7.00 -16.25
N SER A 54 -3.16 -7.80 -15.29
CA SER A 54 -1.87 -7.63 -14.59
C SER A 54 -0.73 -8.43 -15.21
N THR A 55 -0.97 -9.15 -16.30
CA THR A 55 0.05 -10.00 -16.93
C THR A 55 1.29 -9.18 -17.28
N GLY A 56 2.45 -9.59 -16.77
CA GLY A 56 3.73 -8.93 -17.00
C GLY A 56 3.96 -7.67 -16.16
N PHE A 57 3.11 -7.39 -15.17
CA PHE A 57 3.25 -6.21 -14.31
C PHE A 57 4.57 -6.26 -13.52
N ASP A 58 5.30 -5.14 -13.52
CA ASP A 58 6.54 -4.99 -12.74
C ASP A 58 6.23 -4.44 -11.34
N PHE A 59 6.39 -5.30 -10.33
CA PHE A 59 6.20 -4.94 -8.92
C PHE A 59 7.40 -4.23 -8.28
N TRP A 60 8.52 -4.11 -9.01
CA TRP A 60 9.77 -3.54 -8.50
C TRP A 60 10.39 -2.52 -9.46
N PRO A 61 9.60 -1.56 -9.97
CA PRO A 61 10.13 -0.53 -10.86
C PRO A 61 11.12 0.35 -10.11
N ASP A 62 11.97 1.07 -10.84
CA ASP A 62 12.85 2.06 -10.23
C ASP A 62 12.15 3.42 -10.17
N LEU A 63 11.88 3.89 -8.94
CA LEU A 63 11.33 5.21 -8.65
C LEU A 63 12.16 5.89 -7.57
N ASP A 64 12.40 7.19 -7.73
CA ASP A 64 12.96 8.02 -6.66
C ASP A 64 11.90 8.38 -5.61
N LEU A 65 12.30 9.11 -4.57
CA LEU A 65 11.37 9.50 -3.49
C LEU A 65 10.26 10.45 -3.97
N GLU A 66 10.53 11.29 -4.95
CA GLU A 66 9.51 12.16 -5.54
C GLU A 66 8.48 11.33 -6.31
N GLY A 67 8.94 10.35 -7.09
CA GLY A 67 8.06 9.36 -7.72
C GLY A 67 7.24 8.58 -6.70
N CYS A 68 7.81 8.20 -5.56
CA CYS A 68 7.08 7.59 -4.45
C CYS A 68 6.00 8.50 -3.88
N ARG A 69 6.25 9.81 -3.70
CA ARG A 69 5.24 10.77 -3.25
C ARG A 69 4.07 10.85 -4.23
N GLY A 70 4.36 10.99 -5.51
CA GLY A 70 3.33 11.03 -6.55
C GLY A 70 2.48 9.76 -6.59
N LEU A 71 3.11 8.59 -6.47
CA LEU A 71 2.40 7.31 -6.46
C LEU A 71 1.58 7.12 -5.17
N ALA A 72 2.08 7.58 -4.02
CA ALA A 72 1.34 7.59 -2.77
C ALA A 72 0.09 8.47 -2.88
N ASP A 73 0.20 9.67 -3.43
CA ASP A 73 -0.94 10.57 -3.66
C ASP A 73 -2.00 9.94 -4.56
N ALA A 74 -1.57 9.38 -5.70
CA ALA A 74 -2.46 8.73 -6.66
C ALA A 74 -3.18 7.51 -6.06
N THR A 75 -2.45 6.63 -5.40
CA THR A 75 -3.05 5.42 -4.80
C THR A 75 -3.96 5.75 -3.63
N ASN A 76 -3.62 6.74 -2.80
CA ASN A 76 -4.48 7.18 -1.72
C ASN A 76 -5.82 7.71 -2.25
N GLU A 77 -5.79 8.59 -3.24
CA GLU A 77 -7.02 9.14 -3.85
C GLU A 77 -7.87 8.04 -4.50
N ASN A 78 -7.23 7.11 -5.20
CA ASN A 78 -7.91 5.99 -5.84
C ASN A 78 -8.64 5.11 -4.83
N PHE A 79 -7.98 4.68 -3.76
CA PHE A 79 -8.62 3.85 -2.73
C PHE A 79 -9.64 4.62 -1.91
N ARG A 80 -9.39 5.91 -1.63
CA ARG A 80 -10.36 6.77 -0.96
C ARG A 80 -11.68 6.83 -1.74
N LYS A 81 -11.63 7.06 -3.04
CA LYS A 81 -12.82 7.04 -3.91
C LYS A 81 -13.49 5.68 -3.93
N LEU A 82 -12.72 4.61 -4.18
CA LEU A 82 -13.25 3.24 -4.20
C LEU A 82 -14.02 2.91 -2.92
N LEU A 83 -13.47 3.25 -1.76
CA LEU A 83 -14.08 2.97 -0.47
C LEU A 83 -15.28 3.89 -0.15
N LEU A 84 -15.27 5.14 -0.63
CA LEU A 84 -16.42 6.03 -0.48
C LEU A 84 -17.61 5.60 -1.33
N GLU A 85 -17.34 5.08 -2.52
CA GLU A 85 -18.37 4.56 -3.44
C GLU A 85 -18.83 3.14 -3.08
N SER A 86 -18.15 2.46 -2.16
CA SER A 86 -18.49 1.12 -1.70
C SER A 86 -19.33 1.17 -0.43
N ASP A 87 -20.22 0.20 -0.31
CA ASP A 87 -20.98 -0.08 0.91
C ASP A 87 -20.61 -1.47 1.47
N GLU A 88 -21.26 -1.86 2.57
CA GLU A 88 -20.99 -3.15 3.22
C GLU A 88 -21.26 -4.33 2.28
N SER A 89 -22.29 -4.25 1.45
CA SER A 89 -22.65 -5.30 0.48
C SER A 89 -21.63 -5.39 -0.67
N GLY A 90 -21.04 -4.27 -1.05
CA GLY A 90 -20.02 -4.21 -2.09
C GLY A 90 -18.75 -4.98 -1.74
N LEU A 91 -18.49 -5.21 -0.46
CA LEU A 91 -17.31 -5.97 0.01
C LEU A 91 -17.38 -7.46 -0.33
N ASP A 92 -18.57 -8.00 -0.57
CA ASP A 92 -18.76 -9.40 -0.96
C ASP A 92 -18.71 -9.62 -2.48
N ARG A 93 -18.57 -8.56 -3.27
CA ARG A 93 -18.40 -8.67 -4.72
C ARG A 93 -17.13 -9.44 -5.05
N ILE A 94 -17.22 -10.28 -6.08
CA ILE A 94 -16.10 -11.04 -6.59
C ILE A 94 -15.37 -10.21 -7.65
N ALA A 95 -14.06 -10.07 -7.50
CA ALA A 95 -13.19 -9.50 -8.51
C ALA A 95 -12.39 -10.63 -9.19
N PRO A 96 -12.66 -10.93 -10.47
CA PRO A 96 -11.79 -11.78 -11.25
C PRO A 96 -10.54 -10.99 -11.66
N TYR A 97 -9.38 -11.62 -11.58
CA TYR A 97 -8.11 -10.99 -11.98
C TYR A 97 -7.12 -12.06 -12.48
N LYS A 98 -6.04 -11.61 -13.08
CA LYS A 98 -4.89 -12.45 -13.40
C LYS A 98 -3.69 -12.00 -12.58
N THR A 99 -2.85 -12.95 -12.19
CA THR A 99 -1.54 -12.65 -11.61
C THR A 99 -0.60 -12.07 -12.66
N SER A 100 0.57 -11.56 -12.25
CA SER A 100 1.61 -11.12 -13.17
C SER A 100 2.13 -12.24 -14.10
N GLU A 101 1.91 -13.50 -13.72
CA GLU A 101 2.21 -14.69 -14.54
C GLU A 101 1.07 -15.07 -15.49
N GLY A 102 -0.03 -14.31 -15.48
CA GLY A 102 -1.20 -14.56 -16.33
C GLY A 102 -2.15 -15.64 -15.79
N VAL A 103 -1.97 -16.09 -14.54
CA VAL A 103 -2.82 -17.11 -13.92
C VAL A 103 -4.12 -16.48 -13.42
N PRO A 104 -5.30 -16.99 -13.85
CA PRO A 104 -6.58 -16.44 -13.41
C PRO A 104 -6.92 -16.85 -11.98
N HIS A 105 -7.42 -15.88 -11.23
CA HIS A 105 -7.94 -16.04 -9.88
C HIS A 105 -9.20 -15.18 -9.69
N GLU A 106 -9.91 -15.44 -8.60
CA GLU A 106 -11.00 -14.60 -8.12
C GLU A 106 -11.01 -14.57 -6.60
N ASN A 107 -11.25 -13.40 -6.04
CA ASN A 107 -11.44 -13.19 -4.61
C ASN A 107 -12.51 -12.13 -4.38
N ASN A 108 -13.09 -12.10 -3.19
CA ASN A 108 -13.97 -11.00 -2.86
C ASN A 108 -13.18 -9.71 -2.58
N TYR A 109 -13.85 -8.56 -2.70
CA TYR A 109 -13.24 -7.25 -2.49
C TYR A 109 -12.66 -7.12 -1.09
N ARG A 110 -13.34 -7.62 -0.07
CA ARG A 110 -12.88 -7.61 1.33
C ARG A 110 -11.50 -8.21 1.48
N ASP A 111 -11.28 -9.40 0.93
CA ASP A 111 -10.01 -10.11 1.07
C ASP A 111 -8.89 -9.43 0.29
N LEU A 112 -9.19 -8.88 -0.89
CA LEU A 112 -8.19 -8.11 -1.66
C LEU A 112 -7.81 -6.81 -0.96
N LEU A 113 -8.76 -6.08 -0.38
CA LEU A 113 -8.50 -4.87 0.41
C LEU A 113 -7.65 -5.19 1.65
N MET A 114 -8.00 -6.26 2.37
CA MET A 114 -7.21 -6.73 3.51
C MET A 114 -5.81 -7.17 3.10
N HIS A 115 -5.67 -7.83 1.95
CA HIS A 115 -4.35 -8.21 1.44
C HIS A 115 -3.46 -6.98 1.21
N VAL A 116 -3.97 -5.91 0.60
CA VAL A 116 -3.22 -4.67 0.38
C VAL A 116 -2.67 -4.11 1.70
N LEU A 117 -3.50 -4.05 2.74
CA LEU A 117 -3.12 -3.53 4.06
C LEU A 117 -2.07 -4.42 4.76
N ILE A 118 -2.28 -5.74 4.74
CA ILE A 118 -1.35 -6.70 5.35
C ILE A 118 -0.01 -6.68 4.61
N HIS A 119 -0.02 -6.71 3.28
CA HIS A 119 1.17 -6.64 2.45
C HIS A 119 2.00 -5.37 2.74
N SER A 120 1.36 -4.20 2.77
CA SER A 120 2.00 -2.94 3.11
C SER A 120 2.66 -2.99 4.50
N SER A 121 1.95 -3.52 5.49
CA SER A 121 2.43 -3.61 6.88
C SER A 121 3.64 -4.53 7.02
N ILE A 122 3.63 -5.69 6.35
CA ILE A 122 4.77 -6.63 6.35
C ILE A 122 6.01 -5.96 5.78
N HIS A 123 5.88 -5.30 4.63
CA HIS A 123 7.01 -4.66 3.97
C HIS A 123 7.49 -3.39 4.69
N ARG A 124 6.60 -2.62 5.34
CA ARG A 124 7.05 -1.53 6.22
C ARG A 124 7.87 -2.03 7.40
N GLY A 125 7.49 -3.18 7.98
CA GLY A 125 8.32 -3.85 8.99
C GLY A 125 9.71 -4.19 8.47
N ASN A 126 9.82 -4.65 7.23
CA ASN A 126 11.11 -4.91 6.58
C ASN A 126 11.93 -3.62 6.39
N ILE A 127 11.29 -2.50 6.02
CA ILE A 127 11.95 -1.19 5.92
C ILE A 127 12.52 -0.77 7.27
N VAL A 128 11.73 -0.85 8.33
CA VAL A 128 12.16 -0.50 9.70
C VAL A 128 13.37 -1.33 10.12
N LEU A 129 13.34 -2.64 9.90
CA LEU A 129 14.45 -3.52 10.18
C LEU A 129 15.71 -3.16 9.37
N LYS A 130 15.53 -2.94 8.06
CA LYS A 130 16.63 -2.62 7.16
C LYS A 130 17.30 -1.29 7.52
N MET A 131 16.55 -0.26 7.82
CA MET A 131 17.10 1.04 8.25
C MET A 131 17.89 0.90 9.56
N ARG A 132 17.40 0.11 10.53
CA ARG A 132 18.16 -0.17 11.78
C ARG A 132 19.47 -0.90 11.52
N GLU A 133 19.47 -1.90 10.64
CA GLU A 133 20.70 -2.62 10.24
C GLU A 133 21.73 -1.69 9.59
N GLU A 134 21.28 -0.65 8.90
CA GLU A 134 22.11 0.37 8.27
C GLU A 134 22.50 1.52 9.23
N GLY A 135 22.08 1.46 10.50
CA GLY A 135 22.34 2.50 11.50
C GLY A 135 21.53 3.78 11.29
N LEU A 136 20.44 3.71 10.55
CA LEU A 136 19.56 4.83 10.26
C LEU A 136 18.35 4.86 11.19
N GLU A 137 17.80 6.06 11.44
CA GLU A 137 16.57 6.22 12.23
C GLU A 137 15.35 5.80 11.40
N PRO A 138 14.64 4.73 11.78
CA PRO A 138 13.48 4.28 11.03
C PRO A 138 12.23 5.10 11.34
N PRO A 139 11.21 5.06 10.47
CA PRO A 139 9.92 5.69 10.78
C PRO A 139 9.21 4.96 11.92
N ARG A 140 8.47 5.71 12.72
CA ARG A 140 7.52 5.18 13.70
C ARG A 140 6.15 5.10 13.05
N VAL A 141 5.69 3.88 12.74
CA VAL A 141 4.49 3.62 11.95
C VAL A 141 3.47 2.72 12.63
N ASP A 142 3.55 2.59 13.95
CA ASP A 142 2.60 1.77 14.72
C ASP A 142 1.17 2.32 14.60
N TYR A 143 0.21 1.43 14.38
CA TYR A 143 -1.19 1.81 14.26
C TYR A 143 -1.72 2.54 15.52
N ILE A 144 -1.28 2.10 16.71
CA ILE A 144 -1.69 2.76 17.95
C ILE A 144 -1.13 4.20 18.06
N LEU A 145 0.03 4.48 17.45
CA LEU A 145 0.58 5.82 17.39
C LEU A 145 -0.30 6.72 16.51
N TYR A 146 -0.69 6.23 15.33
CA TYR A 146 -1.63 6.91 14.45
C TYR A 146 -2.92 7.29 15.17
N LEU A 147 -3.51 6.37 15.93
CA LEU A 147 -4.73 6.65 16.72
C LEU A 147 -4.53 7.70 17.82
N ARG A 148 -3.34 7.78 18.42
CA ARG A 148 -3.00 8.74 19.48
C ARG A 148 -2.68 10.13 18.96
N GLU A 149 -2.09 10.23 17.78
CA GLU A 149 -1.76 11.52 17.17
C GLU A 149 -2.99 12.23 16.60
N GLY A 150 -4.09 11.51 16.46
CA GLY A 150 -5.32 11.99 15.85
C GLY A 150 -5.18 12.05 14.33
N ALA A 151 -5.79 11.14 13.69
CA ALA A 151 -5.84 11.11 12.23
C ALA A 151 -6.49 12.38 11.67
#